data_c0af26aa8a278bd9002ee6bea3e2363c
#
_entry.id   c0af26aa8a278bd9002ee6bea3e2363c
#
_cell.length_a   1.000
_cell.length_b   1.000
_cell.length_c   1.000
_cell.angle_alpha   90.00
_cell.angle_beta   90.00
_cell.angle_gamma   90.00
#
_symmetry.space_group_name_H-M   'P 1'
#
loop_
_entity.id
_entity.type
_entity.pdbx_description
1 polymer ?
#
loop_
_entity_poly.entity_id
_entity_poly.type
_entity_poly.pdbx_seq_one_letter_code
_entity_poly.pdbx_strand_id
1 'polypeptide(L)'
;MTHQHTLFVCTTCASTWQDGKRVGQSGGEKLLEPLQELHENWSLRDKFPIQPVECMSACSRPCAVSLAGLGKHTYLFGDLPXDVETLPKTAAAIXDCASLYHXQPDGLLPWSKRPEPLKKGILARIPPLS
;
A
#
# COMPACT_ATOMS: atom_id res chain seq x y z
N MET A 1 11.31 18.21 -6.88
CA MET A 1 10.35 18.64 -5.86
C MET A 1 10.07 17.50 -4.89
N THR A 2 10.04 17.80 -3.62
CA THR A 2 9.84 16.79 -2.60
C THR A 2 8.36 16.58 -2.32
N HIS A 3 7.92 15.32 -2.37
CA HIS A 3 6.55 14.97 -2.01
C HIS A 3 6.46 14.73 -0.51
N GLN A 4 5.37 15.19 0.09
CA GLN A 4 5.16 15.01 1.52
C GLN A 4 4.54 13.66 1.87
N HIS A 5 3.96 12.99 0.89
CA HIS A 5 3.29 11.72 1.10
C HIS A 5 3.71 10.74 0.02
N THR A 6 3.77 9.47 0.38
CA THR A 6 4.08 8.42 -0.59
C THR A 6 3.34 7.14 -0.22
N LEU A 7 2.82 6.47 -1.23
CA LEU A 7 2.29 5.12 -1.10
C LEU A 7 3.33 4.16 -1.66
N PHE A 8 3.92 3.35 -0.80
CA PHE A 8 4.89 2.34 -1.21
C PHE A 8 4.18 1.02 -1.46
N VAL A 9 4.54 0.35 -2.54
CA VAL A 9 3.95 -0.94 -2.90
C VAL A 9 5.09 -1.94 -3.11
N CYS A 10 5.04 -3.05 -2.36
CA CYS A 10 6.05 -4.08 -2.48
C CYS A 10 5.82 -4.88 -3.76
N THR A 11 6.82 -4.93 -4.64
CA THR A 11 6.65 -5.59 -5.94
C THR A 11 7.03 -7.06 -5.95
N THR A 12 7.68 -7.56 -4.88
CA THR A 12 8.06 -8.98 -4.85
C THR A 12 7.18 -9.82 -3.94
N CYS A 13 6.20 -9.20 -3.27
CA CYS A 13 5.28 -9.96 -2.41
C CYS A 13 4.50 -10.99 -3.23
N ALA A 14 4.32 -12.19 -2.66
CA ALA A 14 3.58 -13.26 -3.30
C ALA A 14 4.16 -13.66 -4.64
N SER A 15 5.49 -13.73 -4.72
CA SER A 15 6.17 -14.22 -5.92
C SER A 15 6.02 -15.73 -6.04
N THR A 16 5.97 -16.22 -7.26
CA THR A 16 5.97 -17.65 -7.56
C THR A 16 7.35 -18.05 -8.06
N TRP A 17 7.88 -19.13 -7.51
CA TRP A 17 9.22 -19.59 -7.82
C TRP A 17 9.19 -20.97 -8.45
N GLN A 18 9.99 -21.17 -9.50
CA GLN A 18 10.21 -22.46 -10.12
C GLN A 18 11.70 -22.63 -10.41
N ASP A 19 12.28 -23.71 -9.95
CA ASP A 19 13.69 -24.01 -10.20
C ASP A 19 14.61 -22.88 -9.78
N GLY A 20 14.29 -22.23 -8.67
CA GLY A 20 15.07 -21.14 -8.13
C GLY A 20 14.90 -19.81 -8.82
N LYS A 21 13.97 -19.71 -9.76
CA LYS A 21 13.71 -18.48 -10.48
C LYS A 21 12.27 -18.01 -10.28
N ARG A 22 12.10 -16.70 -10.20
CA ARG A 22 10.77 -16.13 -10.11
C ARG A 22 10.09 -16.18 -11.46
N VAL A 23 8.85 -16.65 -11.50
CA VAL A 23 8.08 -16.78 -12.74
C VAL A 23 6.81 -15.96 -12.63
N GLY A 24 6.44 -15.31 -13.74
CA GLY A 24 5.21 -14.54 -13.83
C GLY A 24 5.23 -13.31 -12.96
N GLN A 25 4.07 -12.67 -12.85
CA GLN A 25 3.91 -11.50 -12.02
C GLN A 25 3.70 -11.92 -10.56
N SER A 26 4.35 -11.19 -9.65
CA SER A 26 4.08 -11.37 -8.23
C SER A 26 2.72 -10.80 -7.86
N GLY A 27 2.21 -11.16 -6.68
CA GLY A 27 0.99 -10.57 -6.17
C GLY A 27 1.11 -9.05 -6.04
N GLY A 28 2.28 -8.56 -5.62
CA GLY A 28 2.48 -7.13 -5.52
C GLY A 28 2.43 -6.43 -6.87
N GLU A 29 3.00 -7.06 -7.90
CA GLU A 29 2.93 -6.49 -9.24
C GLU A 29 1.50 -6.48 -9.77
N LYS A 30 0.74 -7.52 -9.47
CA LYS A 30 -0.66 -7.56 -9.87
C LYS A 30 -1.49 -6.49 -9.18
N LEU A 31 -1.20 -6.22 -7.92
CA LEU A 31 -1.90 -5.18 -7.18
C LEU A 31 -1.53 -3.79 -7.70
N LEU A 32 -0.29 -3.62 -8.11
CA LEU A 32 0.19 -2.32 -8.57
C LEU A 32 -0.57 -1.82 -9.79
N GLU A 33 -0.95 -2.71 -10.70
CA GLU A 33 -1.63 -2.30 -11.92
C GLU A 33 -2.95 -1.56 -11.66
N PRO A 34 -3.91 -2.14 -10.91
CA PRO A 34 -5.14 -1.40 -10.64
C PRO A 34 -4.92 -0.17 -9.77
N LEU A 35 -3.91 -0.22 -8.89
CA LEU A 35 -3.59 0.95 -8.09
C LEU A 35 -3.14 2.11 -8.97
N GLN A 36 -2.30 1.84 -9.96
CA GLN A 36 -1.84 2.90 -10.85
C GLN A 36 -2.96 3.46 -11.70
N GLU A 37 -3.90 2.62 -12.13
CA GLU A 37 -5.05 3.08 -12.90
C GLU A 37 -5.92 4.01 -12.07
N LEU A 38 -6.21 3.63 -10.82
CA LEU A 38 -6.99 4.49 -9.93
C LEU A 38 -6.25 5.77 -9.61
N HIS A 39 -4.94 5.68 -9.46
CA HIS A 39 -4.11 6.84 -9.13
C HIS A 39 -4.17 7.90 -10.23
N GLU A 40 -4.26 7.50 -11.48
CA GLU A 40 -4.30 8.45 -12.59
C GLU A 40 -5.52 9.36 -12.52
N ASN A 41 -6.61 8.88 -11.95
CA ASN A 41 -7.84 9.65 -11.84
C ASN A 41 -8.11 10.17 -10.44
N TRP A 42 -7.13 10.04 -9.56
CA TRP A 42 -7.28 10.42 -8.16
C TRP A 42 -6.95 11.89 -7.98
N SER A 43 -7.75 12.60 -7.18
CA SER A 43 -7.54 14.03 -6.97
C SER A 43 -6.22 14.35 -6.26
N LEU A 44 -5.69 13.41 -5.51
CA LEU A 44 -4.44 13.61 -4.77
C LEU A 44 -3.21 13.05 -5.49
N ARG A 45 -3.34 12.67 -6.74
CA ARG A 45 -2.25 11.98 -7.43
C ARG A 45 -0.94 12.76 -7.46
N ASP A 46 -1.03 14.08 -7.53
CA ASP A 46 0.17 14.92 -7.57
C ASP A 46 0.81 15.09 -6.21
N LYS A 47 0.06 14.82 -5.15
CA LYS A 47 0.55 15.02 -3.78
C LYS A 47 0.88 13.71 -3.09
N PHE A 48 0.57 12.59 -3.71
CA PHE A 48 0.68 11.29 -3.07
C PHE A 48 1.10 10.26 -4.12
N PRO A 49 2.35 10.30 -4.55
CA PRO A 49 2.79 9.37 -5.60
C PRO A 49 2.83 7.92 -5.11
N ILE A 50 2.73 7.00 -6.07
CA ILE A 50 2.96 5.59 -5.80
C ILE A 50 4.43 5.29 -6.11
N GLN A 51 5.10 4.66 -5.17
CA GLN A 51 6.51 4.28 -5.32
C GLN A 51 6.62 2.77 -5.19
N PRO A 52 6.88 2.06 -6.29
CA PRO A 52 7.16 0.63 -6.17
C PRO A 52 8.49 0.41 -5.46
N VAL A 53 8.52 -0.55 -4.56
CA VAL A 53 9.76 -0.95 -3.90
C VAL A 53 9.90 -2.45 -3.98
N GLU A 54 11.14 -2.91 -4.04
CA GLU A 54 11.40 -4.32 -4.25
C GLU A 54 10.96 -5.17 -3.07
N CYS A 55 11.18 -4.69 -1.86
CA CYS A 55 10.84 -5.47 -0.68
C CYS A 55 10.70 -4.56 0.53
N MET A 56 9.70 -4.85 1.37
CA MET A 56 9.52 -4.16 2.64
C MET A 56 9.62 -5.13 3.81
N SER A 57 10.24 -6.29 3.58
CA SER A 57 10.47 -7.31 4.61
C SER A 57 9.19 -7.85 5.22
N ALA A 58 8.09 -7.79 4.47
CA ALA A 58 6.82 -8.36 4.90
C ALA A 58 6.44 -9.54 4.03
N CYS A 59 7.42 -10.32 3.58
CA CYS A 59 7.19 -11.39 2.62
C CYS A 59 6.31 -12.49 3.16
N SER A 60 6.27 -12.69 4.48
CA SER A 60 5.40 -13.69 5.07
C SER A 60 3.95 -13.23 5.15
N ARG A 61 3.69 -11.97 4.89
CA ARG A 61 2.35 -11.38 4.98
C ARG A 61 2.00 -10.59 3.72
N PRO A 62 2.06 -11.22 2.54
CA PRO A 62 1.77 -10.49 1.31
C PRO A 62 0.26 -10.26 1.14
N CYS A 63 -0.17 -9.27 0.38
CA CYS A 63 0.67 -8.25 -0.22
C CYS A 63 0.87 -7.11 0.76
N ALA A 64 1.95 -6.37 0.58
CA ALA A 64 2.29 -5.30 1.52
C ALA A 64 2.31 -3.94 0.84
N VAL A 65 1.74 -2.95 1.51
CA VAL A 65 1.83 -1.55 1.11
C VAL A 65 2.12 -0.71 2.34
N SER A 66 2.63 0.49 2.11
CA SER A 66 2.94 1.40 3.20
C SER A 66 2.47 2.81 2.85
N LEU A 67 1.93 3.51 3.85
CA LEU A 67 1.59 4.92 3.74
C LEU A 67 2.55 5.71 4.60
N ALA A 68 3.24 6.66 4.00
CA ALA A 68 4.22 7.48 4.70
C ALA A 68 4.00 8.95 4.37
N GLY A 69 4.23 9.81 5.35
CA GLY A 69 4.14 11.25 5.15
C GLY A 69 5.06 11.97 6.12
N LEU A 70 5.56 13.13 5.70
CA LEU A 70 6.43 13.92 6.55
C LEU A 70 5.69 14.33 7.82
N GLY A 71 6.30 14.04 8.96
CA GLY A 71 5.71 14.38 10.25
C GLY A 71 4.53 13.54 10.65
N LYS A 72 4.27 12.44 9.94
CA LYS A 72 3.13 11.57 10.20
C LYS A 72 3.60 10.17 10.55
N HIS A 73 2.74 9.42 11.23
CA HIS A 73 3.02 8.00 11.47
C HIS A 73 3.06 7.27 10.13
N THR A 74 3.95 6.28 10.05
CA THR A 74 4.05 5.43 8.88
C THR A 74 3.34 4.12 9.16
N TYR A 75 2.44 3.71 8.26
CA TYR A 75 1.74 2.44 8.38
C TYR A 75 2.32 1.44 7.41
N LEU A 76 2.47 0.21 7.87
CA LEU A 76 2.81 -0.92 7.02
C LEU A 76 1.65 -1.90 7.10
N PHE A 77 1.03 -2.18 5.97
CA PHE A 77 -0.07 -3.13 5.87
C PHE A 77 0.38 -4.37 5.14
N GLY A 78 -0.13 -5.52 5.59
CA GLY A 78 0.11 -6.78 4.91
C GLY A 78 -1.16 -7.58 4.82
N ASP A 79 -1.05 -8.81 4.34
CA ASP A 79 -2.20 -9.73 4.19
C ASP A 79 -3.31 -9.13 3.35
N LEU A 80 -2.98 -8.24 2.43
CA LEU A 80 -3.98 -7.65 1.56
C LEU A 80 -4.40 -8.69 0.51
N PRO A 81 -5.69 -8.84 0.22
CA PRO A 81 -6.12 -9.85 -0.75
C PRO A 81 -5.52 -9.66 -2.13
N UNK A 82 -5.14 -10.60 -2.60
CA UNK A 82 -4.54 -10.56 -3.75
C UNK A 82 -5.17 -11.24 -4.81
N ASP A 83 -6.30 -11.80 -4.61
CA ASP A 83 -7.01 -12.59 -5.62
C ASP A 83 -7.44 -11.72 -6.78
N VAL A 84 -7.46 -12.30 -7.94
CA VAL A 84 -7.86 -11.54 -9.13
C VAL A 84 -9.23 -10.91 -8.96
N GLU A 85 -10.15 -11.63 -8.34
CA GLU A 85 -11.52 -11.13 -8.14
C GLU A 85 -11.57 -9.98 -7.15
N THR A 86 -10.68 -9.96 -6.17
CA THR A 86 -10.69 -8.93 -5.13
C THR A 86 -9.72 -7.79 -5.38
N LEU A 87 -8.80 -7.94 -6.35
CA LEU A 87 -7.78 -6.91 -6.59
C LEU A 87 -8.36 -5.53 -6.82
N PRO A 88 -9.42 -5.36 -7.64
CA PRO A 88 -9.96 -4.00 -7.81
C PRO A 88 -10.51 -3.42 -6.52
N LYS A 89 -11.13 -4.25 -5.69
CA LYS A 89 -11.64 -3.77 -4.40
C LYS A 89 -10.52 -3.43 -3.44
N THR A 90 -9.46 -4.24 -3.44
CA THR A 90 -8.30 -3.97 -2.60
C THR A 90 -7.64 -2.67 -3.02
N ALA A 91 -7.46 -2.47 -4.32
CA ALA A 91 -6.84 -1.24 -4.81
C ALA A 91 -7.70 -0.02 -4.45
N ALA A 92 -9.02 -0.12 -4.60
CA ALA A 92 -9.91 0.98 -4.23
C ALA A 92 -9.84 1.27 -2.73
N ALA A 93 -9.76 0.23 -1.92
CA ALA A 93 -9.64 0.41 -0.46
C ALA A 93 -8.34 1.13 -0.12
N ILE A 94 -7.28 0.80 -0.79
CA ILE A 94 -6.01 1.48 -0.55
C ILE A 94 -6.09 2.96 -0.93
N UNK A 95 -6.64 3.24 -1.83
CA UNK A 95 -6.75 4.48 -2.24
C UNK A 95 -7.56 5.25 -1.39
N ASP A 96 -8.67 4.67 -0.93
CA ASP A 96 -9.52 5.34 0.06
C ASP A 96 -8.79 5.57 1.36
N CYS A 97 -8.02 4.60 1.78
CA CYS A 97 -7.25 4.71 3.01
C CYS A 97 -6.18 5.80 2.89
N ALA A 98 -5.57 5.91 1.73
CA ALA A 98 -4.57 6.96 1.49
C ALA A 98 -5.22 8.35 1.55
N SER A 99 -6.43 8.49 1.02
CA SER A 99 -7.16 9.75 1.11
C SER A 99 -7.44 10.12 2.58
N LEU A 100 -7.86 9.14 3.35
CA LEU A 100 -8.09 9.35 4.77
C LEU A 100 -6.81 9.74 5.49
N TYR A 101 -5.71 9.05 5.17
CA TYR A 101 -4.40 9.33 5.75
C TYR A 101 -3.95 10.76 5.44
N HIS A 102 -4.16 11.19 4.24
CA HIS A 102 -3.76 12.55 3.80
C HIS A 102 -4.43 13.62 4.65
N UNK A 103 -5.49 13.32 5.03
CA UNK A 103 -6.23 14.18 5.71
C UNK A 103 -5.91 14.31 7.07
N GLN A 104 -5.25 13.38 7.63
CA GLN A 104 -4.95 13.37 9.06
C GLN A 104 -3.65 14.13 9.33
N PRO A 105 -3.67 15.09 10.24
CA PRO A 105 -2.43 15.87 10.49
C PRO A 105 -1.28 15.01 11.00
N ASP A 106 -1.57 14.00 11.79
CA ASP A 106 -0.54 13.12 12.36
C ASP A 106 -0.48 11.76 11.67
N GLY A 107 -1.32 11.55 10.66
CA GLY A 107 -1.37 10.32 9.92
C GLY A 107 -2.07 9.17 10.63
N LEU A 108 -2.63 9.40 11.81
CA LEU A 108 -3.31 8.33 12.53
C LEU A 108 -4.66 8.04 11.89
N LEU A 109 -4.89 6.76 11.63
CA LEU A 109 -6.10 6.32 10.94
C LEU A 109 -7.07 5.72 11.96
N PRO A 110 -8.24 6.37 12.16
CA PRO A 110 -9.24 5.76 13.06
C PRO A 110 -9.66 4.40 12.54
N TRP A 111 -9.69 3.42 13.44
CA TRP A 111 -10.00 2.05 13.05
C TRP A 111 -11.35 1.94 12.37
N SER A 112 -12.34 2.64 12.91
CA SER A 112 -13.71 2.55 12.40
C SER A 112 -13.87 3.14 11.00
N LYS A 113 -12.95 4.02 10.60
CA LYS A 113 -13.04 4.67 9.29
C LYS A 113 -12.19 3.99 8.23
N ARG A 114 -11.36 3.04 8.61
CA ARG A 114 -10.52 2.35 7.64
C ARG A 114 -11.34 1.39 6.80
N PRO A 115 -11.03 1.27 5.49
CA PRO A 115 -11.68 0.23 4.69
C PRO A 115 -11.40 -1.16 5.26
N GLU A 116 -12.32 -2.07 5.04
CA GLU A 116 -12.28 -3.39 5.66
C GLU A 116 -10.96 -4.13 5.48
N PRO A 117 -10.39 -4.20 4.25
CA PRO A 117 -9.13 -4.94 4.11
C PRO A 117 -7.97 -4.37 4.91
N LEU A 118 -8.06 -3.09 5.29
CA LEU A 118 -6.97 -2.41 5.97
C LEU A 118 -7.20 -2.28 7.46
N LYS A 119 -8.27 -2.86 7.98
CA LYS A 119 -8.50 -2.85 9.42
C LYS A 119 -7.64 -3.86 10.15
N LYS A 120 -7.51 -5.06 9.59
CA LYS A 120 -6.82 -6.15 10.26
C LYS A 120 -5.41 -6.36 9.77
N GLY A 121 -5.02 -5.71 8.70
CA GLY A 121 -3.74 -5.97 8.06
C GLY A 121 -2.58 -5.13 8.52
N ILE A 122 -2.72 -4.37 9.59
CA ILE A 122 -1.62 -3.52 10.05
C ILE A 122 -0.52 -4.41 10.64
N LEU A 123 0.67 -4.31 10.05
CA LEU A 123 1.85 -5.01 10.57
C LEU A 123 2.68 -4.11 11.46
N ALA A 124 2.70 -2.82 11.17
CA ALA A 124 3.48 -1.88 11.96
C ALA A 124 2.94 -0.47 11.80
N ARG A 125 3.08 0.30 12.84
CA ARG A 125 2.81 1.73 12.84
C ARG A 125 4.02 2.39 13.46
N ILE A 126 4.72 3.20 12.68
CA ILE A 126 6.02 3.73 13.06
C ILE A 126 5.89 5.22 13.34
N PRO A 127 6.33 5.69 14.52
CA PRO A 127 6.19 7.12 14.85
C PRO A 127 7.01 7.99 13.90
N PRO A 128 6.57 9.23 13.71
CA PRO A 128 7.32 10.13 12.84
C PRO A 128 8.60 10.61 13.53
N LEU A 129 9.54 11.04 12.70
CA LEU A 129 10.68 11.77 13.20
C LEU A 129 10.23 13.16 13.64
N SER A 130 10.64 13.57 14.81
CA SER A 130 10.24 14.87 15.33
C SER A 130 11.26 15.94 15.04
#